data_d15607287d07f434ff4756e05cc57c8c
#
_entry.id   d15607287d07f434ff4756e05cc57c8c
#
_cell.length_a   1.000
_cell.length_b   1.000
_cell.length_c   1.000
_cell.angle_alpha   90.00
_cell.angle_beta   90.00
_cell.angle_gamma   90.00
#
_symmetry.space_group_name_H-M   'P 1'
#
loop_
_entity.id
_entity.type
_entity.pdbx_description
1 polymer ?
#
loop_
_entity_poly.entity_id
_entity_poly.type
_entity_poly.pdbx_seq_one_letter_code
_entity_poly.pdbx_strand_id
1 'polypeptide(L)'
;MGKLDMNRGEQAKSRIFLTVLTGFLGAGKTTILNKYLESPFGKGTAVLVNEFGDVDVDSTIIGAASEGGNMMSLPNGCVCCEIQDDLSNTLIELAERNKSKGGINRCIIETSGLAVPSSILRTIGRNPLLKSEFEVDQTICVASANAIIDQANEFIEAAEQIAISDKISISKSDLVTENMVEDIKIMLRERNPMAEIMVTDXX
;
A
#
# COMPACT_ATOMS: atom_id res chain seq x y z
N MET A 1 -6.02 -3.63 56.17
CA MET A 1 -5.96 -2.46 55.32
C MET A 1 -5.24 -2.84 54.05
N GLY A 2 -6.02 -3.29 53.05
CA GLY A 2 -5.48 -3.84 51.80
C GLY A 2 -5.14 -2.72 50.82
N LYS A 3 -3.93 -2.71 50.30
CA LYS A 3 -3.57 -1.86 49.17
C LYS A 3 -4.19 -2.47 47.91
N LEU A 4 -5.12 -1.71 47.28
CA LEU A 4 -5.55 -1.99 45.92
C LEU A 4 -4.41 -1.59 44.97
N ASP A 5 -3.71 -2.59 44.45
CA ASP A 5 -2.81 -2.39 43.33
C ASP A 5 -3.64 -2.18 42.04
N MET A 6 -3.97 -0.94 41.75
CA MET A 6 -4.59 -0.53 40.49
C MET A 6 -3.50 -0.10 39.50
N ASN A 7 -2.64 -1.04 39.14
CA ASN A 7 -1.67 -0.77 38.07
C ASN A 7 -1.66 -1.92 37.04
N ARG A 8 -2.82 -2.14 36.42
CA ARG A 8 -2.86 -2.80 35.12
C ARG A 8 -2.81 -1.70 34.08
N GLY A 9 -1.61 -1.24 33.80
CA GLY A 9 -1.35 -0.47 32.61
C GLY A 9 -1.70 -1.36 31.42
N GLU A 10 -2.88 -1.17 30.83
CA GLU A 10 -3.13 -1.61 29.49
C GLU A 10 -2.09 -0.92 28.61
N GLN A 11 -1.08 -1.66 28.20
CA GLN A 11 -0.23 -1.21 27.11
C GLN A 11 -1.16 -0.98 25.94
N ALA A 12 -1.32 0.26 25.55
CA ALA A 12 -2.09 0.60 24.37
C ALA A 12 -1.48 -0.21 23.21
N LYS A 13 -2.25 -1.17 22.75
CA LYS A 13 -1.81 -2.08 21.68
C LYS A 13 -1.57 -1.24 20.44
N SER A 14 -0.33 -1.16 19.99
CA SER A 14 -0.02 -0.41 18.78
C SER A 14 -0.64 -1.12 17.57
N ARG A 15 -1.55 -0.43 16.90
CA ARG A 15 -2.15 -0.92 15.66
C ARG A 15 -1.09 -0.96 14.56
N ILE A 16 -1.29 -1.85 13.61
CA ILE A 16 -0.45 -1.93 12.40
C ILE A 16 -0.88 -0.78 11.46
N PHE A 17 0.06 0.09 11.08
CA PHE A 17 -0.21 1.14 10.10
C PHE A 17 -0.44 0.51 8.73
N LEU A 18 -1.54 0.88 8.08
CA LEU A 18 -1.93 0.31 6.79
C LEU A 18 -1.87 1.38 5.71
N THR A 19 -1.04 1.14 4.70
CA THR A 19 -0.88 2.00 3.52
C THR A 19 -1.46 1.28 2.30
N VAL A 20 -2.30 1.95 1.53
CA VAL A 20 -2.78 1.44 0.24
C VAL A 20 -1.92 2.07 -0.86
N LEU A 21 -1.25 1.23 -1.66
CA LEU A 21 -0.45 1.65 -2.80
C LEU A 21 -1.24 1.36 -4.07
N THR A 22 -1.68 2.40 -4.75
CA THR A 22 -2.48 2.34 -5.96
C THR A 22 -1.79 3.07 -7.12
N GLY A 23 -2.40 3.04 -8.27
CA GLY A 23 -1.90 3.65 -9.50
C GLY A 23 -2.19 2.77 -10.70
N PHE A 24 -2.41 3.38 -11.85
CA PHE A 24 -2.86 2.71 -13.06
C PHE A 24 -1.82 1.70 -13.58
N LEU A 25 -2.19 0.91 -14.57
CA LEU A 25 -1.33 -0.10 -15.21
C LEU A 25 -0.01 0.55 -15.68
N GLY A 26 1.10 -0.10 -15.38
CA GLY A 26 2.42 0.38 -15.79
C GLY A 26 2.96 1.59 -15.03
N ALA A 27 2.30 2.04 -13.97
CA ALA A 27 2.73 3.23 -13.21
C ALA A 27 4.06 3.06 -12.44
N GLY A 28 4.49 1.82 -12.18
CA GLY A 28 5.72 1.56 -11.43
C GLY A 28 5.52 1.30 -9.94
N LYS A 29 4.32 0.88 -9.53
CA LYS A 29 4.00 0.57 -8.13
C LYS A 29 5.00 -0.42 -7.49
N THR A 30 5.17 -1.56 -8.14
CA THR A 30 6.07 -2.63 -7.66
C THR A 30 7.52 -2.14 -7.54
N THR A 31 7.98 -1.30 -8.47
CA THR A 31 9.33 -0.72 -8.43
C THR A 31 9.52 0.16 -7.19
N ILE A 32 8.56 1.05 -6.93
CA ILE A 32 8.60 1.93 -5.75
C ILE A 32 8.51 1.09 -4.46
N LEU A 33 7.64 0.10 -4.45
CA LEU A 33 7.49 -0.80 -3.29
C LEU A 33 8.80 -1.55 -3.00
N ASN A 34 9.44 -2.10 -4.02
CA ASN A 34 10.71 -2.82 -3.84
C ASN A 34 11.80 -1.91 -3.29
N LYS A 35 11.96 -0.70 -3.83
CA LYS A 35 12.91 0.30 -3.29
C LYS A 35 12.63 0.62 -1.82
N TYR A 36 11.36 0.77 -1.46
CA TYR A 36 10.97 1.00 -0.06
C TYR A 36 11.38 -0.19 0.83
N LEU A 37 11.08 -1.41 0.40
CA LEU A 37 11.39 -2.63 1.19
C LEU A 37 12.90 -2.85 1.37
N GLU A 38 13.70 -2.46 0.39
CA GLU A 38 15.17 -2.53 0.45
C GLU A 38 15.77 -1.46 1.37
N SER A 39 15.05 -0.38 1.62
CA SER A 39 15.50 0.70 2.49
C SER A 39 15.42 0.32 3.97
N PRO A 40 16.11 1.05 4.86
CA PRO A 40 15.97 0.82 6.31
C PRO A 40 14.54 0.99 6.82
N PHE A 41 13.68 1.72 6.10
CA PHE A 41 12.30 1.95 6.48
C PHE A 41 11.39 0.76 6.18
N GLY A 42 11.84 -0.18 5.33
CA GLY A 42 11.07 -1.39 4.98
C GLY A 42 10.99 -2.41 6.11
N LYS A 43 11.86 -2.31 7.12
CA LYS A 43 11.89 -3.27 8.22
C LYS A 43 10.55 -3.33 8.97
N GLY A 44 10.05 -4.54 9.19
CA GLY A 44 8.78 -4.75 9.87
C GLY A 44 7.54 -4.47 9.01
N THR A 45 7.70 -4.44 7.68
CA THR A 45 6.61 -4.23 6.75
C THR A 45 6.08 -5.56 6.22
N ALA A 46 4.77 -5.76 6.30
CA ALA A 46 4.06 -6.81 5.58
C ALA A 46 3.54 -6.23 4.26
N VAL A 47 3.61 -7.01 3.19
CA VAL A 47 3.09 -6.62 1.87
C VAL A 47 2.00 -7.59 1.47
N LEU A 48 0.85 -7.05 1.10
CA LEU A 48 -0.25 -7.81 0.50
C LEU A 48 -0.38 -7.36 -0.96
N VAL A 49 -0.27 -8.31 -1.88
CA VAL A 49 -0.45 -8.03 -3.30
C VAL A 49 -1.84 -8.49 -3.71
N ASN A 50 -2.67 -7.55 -4.12
CA ASN A 50 -4.04 -7.80 -4.55
C ASN A 50 -4.12 -7.70 -6.07
N GLU A 51 -3.96 -8.82 -6.75
CA GLU A 51 -4.14 -8.89 -8.21
C GLU A 51 -5.49 -9.50 -8.56
N PHE A 52 -6.33 -8.71 -9.21
CA PHE A 52 -7.56 -9.18 -9.84
C PHE A 52 -7.29 -9.49 -11.31
N GLY A 53 -7.22 -10.77 -11.67
CA GLY A 53 -7.14 -11.24 -13.04
C GLY A 53 -5.89 -12.03 -13.39
N ASP A 54 -6.02 -12.92 -14.37
CA ASP A 54 -4.97 -13.76 -14.94
C ASP A 54 -3.91 -12.90 -15.65
N VAL A 55 -2.96 -12.39 -14.92
CA VAL A 55 -1.75 -11.82 -15.51
C VAL A 55 -0.56 -12.41 -14.76
N ASP A 56 0.32 -13.03 -15.51
CA ASP A 56 1.58 -13.57 -14.98
C ASP A 56 2.31 -12.50 -14.16
N VAL A 57 2.33 -12.69 -12.86
CA VAL A 57 3.19 -11.92 -11.98
C VAL A 57 4.63 -12.25 -12.37
N ASP A 58 5.34 -11.28 -12.90
CA ASP A 58 6.78 -11.43 -13.04
C ASP A 58 7.36 -11.76 -11.65
N SER A 59 7.71 -13.02 -11.50
CA SER A 59 8.15 -13.64 -10.25
C SER A 59 9.50 -13.10 -9.73
N THR A 60 9.76 -11.81 -9.93
CA THR A 60 11.05 -11.20 -9.60
C THR A 60 11.17 -10.80 -8.12
N ILE A 61 10.07 -10.93 -7.34
CA ILE A 61 10.13 -10.70 -5.88
C ILE A 61 10.51 -12.00 -5.13
N ILE A 62 11.24 -12.92 -5.79
CA ILE A 62 11.44 -14.25 -5.22
C ILE A 62 12.87 -14.49 -4.74
N GLY A 63 13.06 -14.35 -3.47
CA GLY A 63 14.17 -14.88 -2.72
C GLY A 63 13.74 -15.46 -1.39
N ALA A 64 12.52 -16.04 -1.32
CA ALA A 64 11.95 -16.46 -0.04
C ALA A 64 11.51 -17.92 -0.02
N ALA A 65 11.93 -18.64 0.99
CA ALA A 65 11.49 -20.01 1.25
C ALA A 65 10.06 -20.01 1.80
N SER A 66 9.18 -20.76 1.16
CA SER A 66 7.81 -20.97 1.64
C SER A 66 7.76 -21.95 2.81
N GLU A 67 7.36 -21.48 3.98
CA GLU A 67 6.96 -22.36 5.09
C GLU A 67 5.44 -22.31 5.23
N GLY A 68 4.77 -23.29 4.68
CA GLY A 68 3.37 -23.64 4.93
C GLY A 68 2.36 -22.49 4.92
N GLY A 69 1.79 -22.18 3.75
CA GLY A 69 0.76 -21.15 3.57
C GLY A 69 1.17 -20.06 2.58
N ASN A 70 0.23 -19.20 2.24
CA ASN A 70 0.41 -18.13 1.25
C ASN A 70 1.29 -16.96 1.72
N MET A 71 2.04 -17.14 2.81
CA MET A 71 2.91 -16.11 3.38
C MET A 71 4.38 -16.42 3.13
N MET A 72 5.08 -15.54 2.45
CA MET A 72 6.51 -15.63 2.21
C MET A 72 7.26 -14.62 3.07
N SER A 73 8.34 -15.06 3.71
CA SER A 73 9.22 -14.15 4.46
C SER A 73 10.29 -13.58 3.52
N LEU A 74 10.34 -12.26 3.45
CA LEU A 74 11.32 -11.54 2.65
C LEU A 74 12.57 -11.20 3.48
N PRO A 75 13.71 -10.88 2.85
CA PRO A 75 14.86 -10.33 3.56
C PRO A 75 14.46 -9.10 4.40
N ASN A 76 15.18 -8.84 5.46
CA ASN A 76 14.93 -7.76 6.43
C ASN A 76 13.68 -7.95 7.31
N GLY A 77 13.11 -9.16 7.36
CA GLY A 77 11.97 -9.47 8.22
C GLY A 77 10.61 -8.99 7.69
N CYS A 78 10.54 -8.69 6.40
CA CYS A 78 9.28 -8.37 5.75
C CYS A 78 8.50 -9.66 5.43
N VAL A 79 7.20 -9.56 5.29
CA VAL A 79 6.31 -10.68 4.95
C VAL A 79 5.52 -10.31 3.69
N CYS A 80 5.53 -11.18 2.70
CA CYS A 80 4.72 -11.00 1.49
C CYS A 80 3.58 -12.03 1.48
N CYS A 81 2.38 -11.60 1.17
CA CYS A 81 1.20 -12.44 1.06
C CYS A 81 0.44 -12.10 -0.21
N GLU A 82 -0.02 -13.13 -0.89
CA GLU A 82 -0.95 -12.97 -2.01
C GLU A 82 -2.39 -13.08 -1.49
N ILE A 83 -3.24 -12.17 -1.91
CA ILE A 83 -4.65 -12.20 -1.55
C ILE A 83 -5.39 -13.06 -2.58
N GLN A 84 -5.72 -14.30 -2.20
CA GLN A 84 -6.38 -15.23 -3.12
C GLN A 84 -7.90 -15.16 -3.08
N ASP A 85 -8.51 -15.05 -1.92
CA ASP A 85 -9.96 -15.17 -1.79
C ASP A 85 -10.65 -14.03 -1.03
N ASP A 86 -10.06 -13.54 0.06
CA ASP A 86 -10.70 -12.53 0.91
C ASP A 86 -9.67 -11.69 1.65
N LEU A 87 -9.62 -10.42 1.31
CA LEU A 87 -8.76 -9.43 1.95
C LEU A 87 -8.97 -9.39 3.48
N SER A 88 -10.22 -9.47 3.95
CA SER A 88 -10.51 -9.43 5.38
C SER A 88 -9.84 -10.58 6.12
N ASN A 89 -9.95 -11.79 5.59
CA ASN A 89 -9.35 -12.98 6.19
C ASN A 89 -7.82 -12.89 6.20
N THR A 90 -7.23 -12.46 5.09
CA THR A 90 -5.77 -12.28 5.00
C THR A 90 -5.26 -11.27 6.04
N LEU A 91 -5.96 -10.15 6.21
CA LEU A 91 -5.59 -9.14 7.21
C LEU A 91 -5.77 -9.67 8.64
N ILE A 92 -6.83 -10.45 8.91
CA ILE A 92 -7.04 -11.06 10.23
C ILE A 92 -5.89 -12.03 10.55
N GLU A 93 -5.53 -12.91 9.60
CA GLU A 93 -4.40 -13.84 9.77
C GLU A 93 -3.09 -13.09 10.04
N LEU A 94 -2.86 -12.00 9.31
CA LEU A 94 -1.67 -11.15 9.53
C LEU A 94 -1.65 -10.57 10.94
N ALA A 95 -2.78 -10.07 11.42
CA ALA A 95 -2.90 -9.52 12.78
C ALA A 95 -2.66 -10.60 13.84
N GLU A 96 -3.23 -11.80 13.66
CA GLU A 96 -3.02 -12.92 14.58
C GLU A 96 -1.55 -13.38 14.61
N ARG A 97 -0.92 -13.47 13.45
CA ARG A 97 0.50 -13.77 13.36
C ARG A 97 1.33 -12.71 14.08
N ASN A 98 1.00 -11.43 13.91
CA ASN A 98 1.72 -10.34 14.59
C ASN A 98 1.52 -10.39 16.12
N LYS A 99 0.35 -10.81 16.60
CA LYS A 99 0.12 -11.02 18.03
C LYS A 99 0.99 -12.13 18.61
N SER A 100 1.23 -13.19 17.83
CA SER A 100 1.99 -14.35 18.31
C SER A 100 3.50 -14.18 18.15
N LYS A 101 3.97 -13.59 17.07
CA LYS A 101 5.40 -13.47 16.73
C LYS A 101 5.97 -12.06 16.86
N GLY A 102 5.12 -11.06 16.73
CA GLY A 102 5.51 -9.65 16.72
C GLY A 102 6.27 -9.25 15.45
N GLY A 103 6.75 -8.02 15.44
CA GLY A 103 7.68 -7.53 14.43
C GLY A 103 7.05 -6.78 13.26
N ILE A 104 5.73 -6.83 13.08
CA ILE A 104 5.03 -6.11 12.01
C ILE A 104 4.47 -4.81 12.56
N ASN A 105 4.91 -3.70 12.02
CA ASN A 105 4.43 -2.37 12.39
C ASN A 105 3.70 -1.66 11.24
N ARG A 106 3.88 -2.13 10.02
CA ARG A 106 3.25 -1.58 8.81
C ARG A 106 2.77 -2.70 7.89
N CYS A 107 1.65 -2.47 7.24
CA CYS A 107 1.12 -3.31 6.16
C CYS A 107 0.90 -2.43 4.93
N ILE A 108 1.47 -2.82 3.79
CA ILE A 108 1.25 -2.15 2.51
C ILE A 108 0.40 -3.08 1.64
N ILE A 109 -0.74 -2.59 1.16
CA ILE A 109 -1.57 -3.31 0.19
C ILE A 109 -1.28 -2.71 -1.18
N GLU A 110 -0.61 -3.47 -2.05
CA GLU A 110 -0.44 -3.09 -3.45
C GLU A 110 -1.66 -3.55 -4.25
N THR A 111 -2.35 -2.61 -4.88
CA THR A 111 -3.53 -2.90 -5.70
C THR A 111 -3.16 -3.17 -7.16
N SER A 112 -3.98 -3.96 -7.85
CA SER A 112 -3.85 -4.05 -9.30
C SER A 112 -4.09 -2.67 -9.95
N GLY A 113 -3.60 -2.49 -11.16
CA GLY A 113 -3.68 -1.20 -11.85
C GLY A 113 -5.11 -0.75 -12.20
N LEU A 114 -6.05 -1.68 -12.21
CA LEU A 114 -7.47 -1.38 -12.48
C LEU A 114 -8.32 -1.34 -11.20
N ALA A 115 -7.72 -1.63 -10.05
CA ALA A 115 -8.46 -1.62 -8.78
C ALA A 115 -8.66 -0.20 -8.26
N VAL A 116 -9.81 0.04 -7.67
CA VAL A 116 -10.14 1.30 -7.01
C VAL A 116 -9.94 1.14 -5.50
N PRO A 117 -9.11 1.98 -4.87
CA PRO A 117 -8.79 1.85 -3.45
C PRO A 117 -10.00 1.93 -2.51
N SER A 118 -11.07 2.59 -2.93
CA SER A 118 -12.29 2.76 -2.11
C SER A 118 -12.87 1.43 -1.63
N SER A 119 -12.76 0.36 -2.43
CA SER A 119 -13.25 -0.97 -2.03
C SER A 119 -12.45 -1.53 -0.85
N ILE A 120 -11.14 -1.39 -0.88
CA ILE A 120 -10.23 -1.81 0.20
C ILE A 120 -10.52 -1.02 1.48
N LEU A 121 -10.57 0.32 1.37
CA LEU A 121 -10.85 1.21 2.50
C LEU A 121 -12.21 0.90 3.14
N ARG A 122 -13.20 0.60 2.31
CA ARG A 122 -14.55 0.22 2.78
C ARG A 122 -14.53 -1.11 3.52
N THR A 123 -13.81 -2.10 3.03
CA THR A 123 -13.66 -3.41 3.68
C THR A 123 -13.08 -3.24 5.09
N ILE A 124 -12.00 -2.47 5.21
CA ILE A 124 -11.37 -2.21 6.51
C ILE A 124 -12.31 -1.42 7.42
N GLY A 125 -12.93 -0.36 6.90
CA GLY A 125 -13.79 0.53 7.66
C GLY A 125 -15.08 -0.11 8.16
N ARG A 126 -15.55 -1.19 7.51
CA ARG A 126 -16.79 -1.89 7.92
C ARG A 126 -16.54 -3.04 8.91
N ASN A 127 -15.31 -3.51 9.03
CA ASN A 127 -14.98 -4.64 9.89
C ASN A 127 -14.42 -4.14 11.24
N PRO A 128 -15.16 -4.28 12.35
CA PRO A 128 -14.69 -3.80 13.66
C PRO A 128 -13.38 -4.45 14.12
N LEU A 129 -13.15 -5.72 13.77
CA LEU A 129 -11.92 -6.42 14.13
C LEU A 129 -10.73 -5.80 13.39
N LEU A 130 -10.87 -5.52 12.08
CA LEU A 130 -9.80 -4.86 11.32
C LEU A 130 -9.52 -3.46 11.85
N LYS A 131 -10.56 -2.70 12.22
CA LYS A 131 -10.40 -1.35 12.80
C LYS A 131 -9.66 -1.38 14.14
N SER A 132 -9.78 -2.47 14.91
CA SER A 132 -9.07 -2.58 16.19
C SER A 132 -7.59 -2.94 16.00
N GLU A 133 -7.23 -3.61 14.92
CA GLU A 133 -5.87 -4.11 14.67
C GLU A 133 -5.06 -3.21 13.72
N PHE A 134 -5.74 -2.51 12.81
CA PHE A 134 -5.12 -1.69 11.78
C PHE A 134 -5.53 -0.22 11.90
N GLU A 135 -4.61 0.65 11.52
CA GLU A 135 -4.87 2.08 11.37
C GLU A 135 -4.53 2.47 9.93
N VAL A 136 -5.55 2.86 9.16
CA VAL A 136 -5.31 3.34 7.80
C VAL A 136 -4.52 4.64 7.88
N ASP A 137 -3.28 4.59 7.43
CA ASP A 137 -2.31 5.68 7.51
C ASP A 137 -2.44 6.61 6.29
N GLN A 138 -2.35 6.03 5.09
CA GLN A 138 -2.40 6.82 3.86
C GLN A 138 -2.71 5.94 2.64
N THR A 139 -3.22 6.58 1.61
CA THR A 139 -3.34 6.02 0.25
C THR A 139 -2.36 6.78 -0.65
N ILE A 140 -1.50 6.02 -1.33
CA ILE A 140 -0.48 6.59 -2.23
C ILE A 140 -0.79 6.15 -3.66
N CYS A 141 -0.97 7.11 -4.56
CA CYS A 141 -1.14 6.85 -5.99
C CYS A 141 0.19 7.06 -6.73
N VAL A 142 0.63 6.06 -7.46
CA VAL A 142 1.76 6.20 -8.38
C VAL A 142 1.22 6.59 -9.75
N ALA A 143 1.68 7.73 -10.27
CA ALA A 143 1.20 8.33 -11.52
C ALA A 143 2.36 8.42 -12.51
N SER A 144 2.29 7.65 -13.61
CA SER A 144 3.36 7.65 -14.62
C SER A 144 3.33 8.92 -15.45
N ALA A 145 4.42 9.71 -15.43
CA ALA A 145 4.47 11.02 -16.08
C ALA A 145 4.14 10.95 -17.58
N ASN A 146 4.58 9.89 -18.26
CA ASN A 146 4.35 9.76 -19.70
C ASN A 146 2.93 9.32 -20.10
N ALA A 147 2.04 9.06 -19.13
CA ALA A 147 0.73 8.48 -19.45
C ALA A 147 -0.43 9.03 -18.61
N ILE A 148 -0.17 9.62 -17.45
CA ILE A 148 -1.22 9.90 -16.45
C ILE A 148 -2.30 10.89 -16.96
N ILE A 149 -1.95 11.84 -17.81
CA ILE A 149 -2.91 12.80 -18.36
C ILE A 149 -3.97 12.06 -19.19
N ASP A 150 -3.52 11.22 -20.11
CA ASP A 150 -4.43 10.44 -20.97
C ASP A 150 -5.21 9.42 -20.13
N GLN A 151 -4.52 8.70 -19.25
CA GLN A 151 -5.15 7.70 -18.36
C GLN A 151 -6.26 8.33 -17.51
N ALA A 152 -6.02 9.49 -16.93
CA ALA A 152 -6.99 10.17 -16.06
C ALA A 152 -8.21 10.73 -16.85
N ASN A 153 -8.04 10.95 -18.15
CA ASN A 153 -9.14 11.40 -19.02
C ASN A 153 -9.95 10.24 -19.60
N GLU A 154 -9.29 9.10 -19.85
CA GLU A 154 -9.92 7.95 -20.53
C GLU A 154 -10.49 6.90 -19.56
N PHE A 155 -9.89 6.74 -18.39
CA PHE A 155 -10.21 5.66 -17.46
C PHE A 155 -10.69 6.19 -16.11
N ILE A 156 -11.89 5.79 -15.74
CA ILE A 156 -12.50 6.21 -14.47
C ILE A 156 -11.68 5.69 -13.27
N GLU A 157 -11.07 4.52 -13.40
CA GLU A 157 -10.22 3.94 -12.35
C GLU A 157 -9.01 4.84 -12.06
N ALA A 158 -8.35 5.34 -13.11
CA ALA A 158 -7.22 6.25 -12.94
C ALA A 158 -7.64 7.56 -12.28
N ALA A 159 -8.79 8.12 -12.70
CA ALA A 159 -9.33 9.33 -12.10
C ALA A 159 -9.69 9.13 -10.63
N GLU A 160 -10.32 7.99 -10.27
CA GLU A 160 -10.65 7.68 -8.88
C GLU A 160 -9.41 7.43 -8.02
N GLN A 161 -8.39 6.76 -8.56
CA GLN A 161 -7.11 6.53 -7.86
C GLN A 161 -6.47 7.86 -7.47
N ILE A 162 -6.46 8.84 -8.38
CA ILE A 162 -5.98 10.20 -8.09
C ILE A 162 -6.84 10.86 -7.01
N ALA A 163 -8.15 10.83 -7.17
CA ALA A 163 -9.08 11.58 -6.33
C ALA A 163 -9.08 11.12 -4.86
N ILE A 164 -8.84 9.83 -4.59
CA ILE A 164 -8.92 9.26 -3.25
C ILE A 164 -7.58 9.28 -2.50
N SER A 165 -6.48 9.61 -3.18
CA SER A 165 -5.15 9.46 -2.60
C SER A 165 -4.74 10.64 -1.73
N ASP A 166 -4.06 10.33 -0.62
CA ASP A 166 -3.46 11.34 0.26
C ASP A 166 -2.14 11.85 -0.32
N LYS A 167 -1.45 10.99 -1.07
CA LYS A 167 -0.20 11.34 -1.75
C LYS A 167 -0.21 10.84 -3.19
N ILE A 168 0.39 11.61 -4.09
CA ILE A 168 0.57 11.22 -5.49
C ILE A 168 2.06 11.33 -5.83
N SER A 169 2.63 10.18 -6.20
CA SER A 169 4.03 10.07 -6.60
C SER A 169 4.11 10.02 -8.11
N ILE A 170 4.65 11.08 -8.72
CA ILE A 170 4.89 11.13 -10.17
C ILE A 170 6.16 10.31 -10.46
N SER A 171 5.99 9.20 -11.17
CA SER A 171 7.06 8.32 -11.58
C SER A 171 7.45 8.58 -13.05
N LYS A 172 8.61 8.09 -13.47
CA LYS A 172 9.08 8.18 -14.85
C LYS A 172 9.16 9.61 -15.38
N SER A 173 9.50 10.55 -14.50
CA SER A 173 9.64 11.96 -14.88
C SER A 173 10.78 12.19 -15.89
N ASP A 174 11.75 11.28 -15.91
CA ASP A 174 12.85 11.25 -16.88
C ASP A 174 12.39 11.02 -18.33
N LEU A 175 11.17 10.52 -18.54
CA LEU A 175 10.61 10.25 -19.87
C LEU A 175 9.85 11.44 -20.47
N VAL A 176 9.75 12.55 -19.75
CA VAL A 176 9.00 13.73 -20.17
C VAL A 176 9.81 15.02 -19.91
N THR A 177 9.37 16.15 -20.47
CA THR A 177 10.01 17.44 -20.23
C THR A 177 9.60 18.01 -18.86
N GLU A 178 10.39 18.91 -18.32
CA GLU A 178 10.08 19.64 -17.08
C GLU A 178 8.72 20.37 -17.18
N ASN A 179 8.44 20.97 -18.34
CA ASN A 179 7.16 21.63 -18.58
C ASN A 179 5.98 20.65 -18.45
N MET A 180 6.13 19.44 -19.00
CA MET A 180 5.11 18.39 -18.89
C MET A 180 4.91 17.99 -17.42
N VAL A 181 5.98 17.89 -16.63
CA VAL A 181 5.84 17.59 -15.19
C VAL A 181 5.02 18.68 -14.49
N GLU A 182 5.22 19.95 -14.82
CA GLU A 182 4.43 21.04 -14.23
C GLU A 182 2.95 20.97 -14.67
N ASP A 183 2.70 20.68 -15.95
CA ASP A 183 1.32 20.49 -16.44
C ASP A 183 0.63 19.32 -15.70
N ILE A 184 1.36 18.22 -15.46
CA ILE A 184 0.85 17.08 -14.69
C ILE A 184 0.51 17.52 -13.26
N LYS A 185 1.39 18.26 -12.59
CA LYS A 185 1.14 18.77 -11.23
C LYS A 185 -0.11 19.65 -11.18
N ILE A 186 -0.30 20.51 -12.19
CA ILE A 186 -1.50 21.35 -12.28
C ILE A 186 -2.75 20.47 -12.40
N MET A 187 -2.76 19.55 -13.34
CA MET A 187 -3.88 18.62 -13.55
C MET A 187 -4.20 17.81 -12.29
N LEU A 188 -3.17 17.32 -11.60
CA LEU A 188 -3.35 16.53 -10.37
C LEU A 188 -3.96 17.38 -9.25
N ARG A 189 -3.52 18.65 -9.10
CA ARG A 189 -4.09 19.56 -8.10
C ARG A 189 -5.54 19.94 -8.40
N GLU A 190 -5.91 20.05 -9.68
CA GLU A 190 -7.30 20.28 -10.06
C GLU A 190 -8.20 19.08 -9.70
N ARG A 191 -7.69 17.86 -9.85
CA ARG A 191 -8.45 16.63 -9.54
C ARG A 191 -8.42 16.28 -8.05
N ASN A 192 -7.34 16.61 -7.34
CA ASN A 192 -7.21 16.36 -5.91
C ASN A 192 -6.37 17.45 -5.24
N PRO A 193 -7.02 18.57 -4.84
CA PRO A 193 -6.30 19.69 -4.23
C PRO A 193 -5.71 19.38 -2.85
N MET A 194 -6.13 18.29 -2.21
CA MET A 194 -5.66 17.94 -0.86
C MET A 194 -4.43 17.04 -0.87
N ALA A 195 -4.16 16.38 -2.00
CA ALA A 195 -3.05 15.42 -2.07
C ALA A 195 -1.68 16.10 -2.03
N GLU A 196 -0.76 15.50 -1.29
CA GLU A 196 0.65 15.85 -1.40
C GLU A 196 1.21 15.29 -2.71
N ILE A 197 1.78 16.14 -3.56
CA ILE A 197 2.32 15.72 -4.86
C ILE A 197 3.84 15.74 -4.79
N MET A 198 4.47 14.63 -5.13
CA MET A 198 5.93 14.49 -5.18
C MET A 198 6.37 13.90 -6.51
N VAL A 199 7.58 14.22 -6.94
CA VAL A 199 8.23 13.59 -8.10
C VAL A 199 9.21 12.57 -7.55
N THR A 200 9.09 11.31 -8.02
CA THR A 200 9.97 10.22 -7.59
C THR A 200 10.79 9.79 -8.80
N ASP A 201 12.04 10.21 -8.84
CA ASP A 201 12.93 9.82 -9.93
C ASP A 201 13.36 8.36 -9.78
N UNK A 202 13.32 7.94 -10.79
CA UNK A 202 13.64 6.58 -10.79
C UNK A 202 15.08 6.33 -10.76
N UNK A 203 15.71 6.97 -10.32
CA UNK A 203 17.05 6.73 -10.20
C UNK A 203 17.41 5.44 -9.82
#